data_40f72a59d4cbada761ded7b4541674f5
#
_entry.id   40f72a59d4cbada761ded7b4541674f5
#
_cell.length_a   1.000
_cell.length_b   1.000
_cell.length_c   1.000
_cell.angle_alpha   90.00
_cell.angle_beta   90.00
_cell.angle_gamma   90.00
#
_symmetry.space_group_name_H-M   'P 1'
#
loop_
_entity.id
_entity.type
_entity.pdbx_description
1 polymer ?
#
loop_
_entity_poly.entity_id
_entity_poly.type
_entity_poly.pdbx_seq_one_letter_code
_entity_poly.pdbx_strand_id
1 'polypeptide(L)'
;MEMDLSIWLQLAVVLVCVAVGGRLGGVGLGAAGGLGVCILVLGMGIQPGSPPTSVLLIITAVIACTSVLQGSGGLDLLVRWAEKLLRKWPRAITFVGPFVCSFFVMLVGTAYVAFAVYPVVAEVAASAKVRPERAVSASVICAGIGVMASPMSAAMAAMVGIMATQGVAFWQILAVTVPTFLLTICVTALSVFWRGAELEDDPEFKRRLANGDYQWLAGVTEGEKKFEEKPFARRAVAIFLIGILVSICVGSIPGLRPAWEAAGKVSQLPIPSLIQMVMLATAFFIIMLCRVPPEKFASGSVFRSGLIGVVGVFGIAWCTGTFFDLHTKLLADVFSGIAQSLSLIHISEPTRH
;
A
#
# COMPACT_ATOMS: atom_id res chain seq x y z
N MET A 1 25.93 -21.27 -19.88
CA MET A 1 25.98 -21.26 -18.40
C MET A 1 24.82 -22.14 -17.95
N GLU A 2 25.09 -23.38 -17.57
CA GLU A 2 24.05 -24.31 -17.12
C GLU A 2 23.57 -23.86 -15.74
N MET A 3 22.33 -23.49 -15.66
CA MET A 3 21.69 -23.26 -14.35
C MET A 3 21.52 -24.64 -13.70
N ASP A 4 22.20 -24.85 -12.58
CA ASP A 4 22.13 -26.10 -11.82
C ASP A 4 20.67 -26.45 -11.46
N LEU A 5 20.34 -27.73 -11.54
CA LEU A 5 19.01 -28.25 -11.15
C LEU A 5 18.61 -27.81 -9.76
N SER A 6 19.58 -27.57 -8.87
CA SER A 6 19.37 -27.07 -7.52
C SER A 6 18.69 -25.68 -7.48
N ILE A 7 19.06 -24.77 -8.40
CA ILE A 7 18.47 -23.41 -8.47
C ILE A 7 16.99 -23.48 -8.84
N TRP A 8 16.65 -24.35 -9.82
CA TRP A 8 15.27 -24.55 -10.22
C TRP A 8 14.41 -25.17 -9.11
N LEU A 9 14.97 -26.08 -8.33
CA LEU A 9 14.28 -26.65 -7.17
C LEU A 9 14.05 -25.61 -6.08
N GLN A 10 15.04 -24.78 -5.79
CA GLN A 10 14.91 -23.68 -4.82
C GLN A 10 13.85 -22.65 -5.27
N LEU A 11 13.89 -22.26 -6.54
CA LEU A 11 12.87 -21.38 -7.11
C LEU A 11 11.48 -22.00 -7.05
N ALA A 12 11.37 -23.30 -7.36
CA ALA A 12 10.09 -24.03 -7.25
C ALA A 12 9.54 -24.01 -5.82
N VAL A 13 10.39 -24.22 -4.80
CA VAL A 13 9.99 -24.10 -3.38
C VAL A 13 9.42 -22.71 -3.09
N VAL A 14 10.11 -21.65 -3.50
CA VAL A 14 9.64 -20.27 -3.32
C VAL A 14 8.30 -20.05 -4.00
N LEU A 15 8.17 -20.43 -5.28
CA LEU A 15 6.94 -20.23 -6.05
C LEU A 15 5.76 -21.02 -5.47
N VAL A 16 5.98 -22.26 -5.04
CA VAL A 16 4.97 -23.09 -4.40
C VAL A 16 4.52 -22.47 -3.08
N CYS A 17 5.46 -21.99 -2.24
CA CYS A 17 5.12 -21.34 -0.98
C CYS A 17 4.35 -20.03 -1.21
N VAL A 18 4.70 -19.23 -2.23
CA VAL A 18 3.94 -18.03 -2.61
C VAL A 18 2.54 -18.40 -3.10
N ALA A 19 2.41 -19.42 -3.95
CA ALA A 19 1.13 -19.84 -4.49
C ALA A 19 0.20 -20.42 -3.40
N VAL A 20 0.73 -21.28 -2.54
CA VAL A 20 -0.02 -21.86 -1.40
C VAL A 20 -0.39 -20.78 -0.40
N GLY A 21 0.58 -19.93 -0.04
CA GLY A 21 0.37 -18.80 0.87
C GLY A 21 -0.67 -17.82 0.33
N GLY A 22 -0.64 -17.52 -0.97
CA GLY A 22 -1.64 -16.69 -1.63
C GLY A 22 -3.06 -17.28 -1.60
N ARG A 23 -3.18 -18.60 -1.70
CA ARG A 23 -4.48 -19.30 -1.54
C ARG A 23 -5.00 -19.29 -0.11
N LEU A 24 -4.12 -19.46 0.88
CA LEU A 24 -4.48 -19.43 2.29
C LEU A 24 -4.85 -18.02 2.75
N GLY A 25 -4.19 -17.01 2.18
CA GLY A 25 -4.41 -15.60 2.53
C GLY A 25 -3.97 -15.22 3.95
N GLY A 26 -4.03 -13.95 4.25
CA GLY A 26 -3.80 -13.44 5.61
C GLY A 26 -2.49 -13.94 6.24
N VAL A 27 -2.57 -14.48 7.45
CA VAL A 27 -1.42 -15.06 8.18
C VAL A 27 -0.86 -16.29 7.46
N GLY A 28 -1.69 -17.02 6.71
CA GLY A 28 -1.28 -18.20 5.93
C GLY A 28 -0.20 -17.89 4.90
N LEU A 29 -0.19 -16.68 4.34
CA LEU A 29 0.85 -16.22 3.43
C LEU A 29 2.22 -16.18 4.13
N GLY A 30 2.28 -15.61 5.33
CA GLY A 30 3.51 -15.56 6.11
C GLY A 30 3.98 -16.93 6.60
N ALA A 31 3.03 -17.77 7.06
CA ALA A 31 3.33 -19.13 7.51
C ALA A 31 3.90 -20.00 6.38
N ALA A 32 3.32 -19.92 5.17
CA ALA A 32 3.85 -20.60 3.99
C ALA A 32 5.25 -20.10 3.62
N GLY A 33 5.50 -18.79 3.72
CA GLY A 33 6.85 -18.22 3.55
C GLY A 33 7.84 -18.77 4.58
N GLY A 34 7.46 -18.82 5.87
CA GLY A 34 8.26 -19.42 6.93
C GLY A 34 8.59 -20.89 6.68
N LEU A 35 7.62 -21.68 6.19
CA LEU A 35 7.85 -23.05 5.76
C LEU A 35 8.86 -23.12 4.61
N GLY A 36 8.75 -22.18 3.64
CA GLY A 36 9.70 -22.06 2.53
C GLY A 36 11.12 -21.84 3.02
N VAL A 37 11.31 -20.92 4.00
CA VAL A 37 12.63 -20.72 4.64
C VAL A 37 13.13 -22.01 5.28
N CYS A 38 12.29 -22.71 6.03
CA CYS A 38 12.65 -23.98 6.66
C CYS A 38 13.12 -25.01 5.62
N ILE A 39 12.39 -25.16 4.51
CA ILE A 39 12.77 -26.11 3.43
C ILE A 39 14.10 -25.72 2.81
N LEU A 40 14.28 -24.42 2.48
CA LEU A 40 15.53 -23.92 1.88
C LEU A 40 16.73 -24.09 2.82
N VAL A 41 16.56 -23.77 4.10
CA VAL A 41 17.66 -23.78 5.07
C VAL A 41 17.94 -25.18 5.61
N LEU A 42 16.91 -25.84 6.17
CA LEU A 42 17.07 -27.14 6.84
C LEU A 42 17.06 -28.30 5.86
N GLY A 43 16.31 -28.19 4.75
CA GLY A 43 16.23 -29.25 3.74
C GLY A 43 17.32 -29.17 2.69
N MET A 44 17.70 -27.96 2.26
CA MET A 44 18.66 -27.76 1.16
C MET A 44 20.02 -27.21 1.63
N GLY A 45 20.19 -26.92 2.95
CA GLY A 45 21.45 -26.46 3.51
C GLY A 45 21.85 -25.02 3.10
N ILE A 46 20.88 -24.20 2.68
CA ILE A 46 21.12 -22.82 2.23
C ILE A 46 21.27 -21.90 3.44
N GLN A 47 22.19 -20.96 3.39
CA GLN A 47 22.31 -19.92 4.41
C GLN A 47 21.07 -19.03 4.39
N PRO A 48 20.37 -18.82 5.54
CA PRO A 48 19.20 -17.97 5.59
C PRO A 48 19.57 -16.51 5.27
N GLY A 49 18.80 -15.87 4.41
CA GLY A 49 18.87 -14.43 4.19
C GLY A 49 18.40 -13.65 5.42
N SER A 50 18.69 -12.36 5.43
CA SER A 50 18.25 -11.47 6.52
C SER A 50 16.75 -11.19 6.43
N PRO A 51 15.98 -11.37 7.53
CA PRO A 51 14.59 -10.95 7.53
C PRO A 51 14.46 -9.43 7.35
N PRO A 52 13.42 -8.92 6.69
CA PRO A 52 13.25 -7.49 6.39
C PRO A 52 12.81 -6.69 7.62
N THR A 53 13.61 -6.69 8.68
CA THR A 53 13.27 -6.11 10.00
C THR A 53 12.92 -4.63 9.93
N SER A 54 13.67 -3.84 9.16
CA SER A 54 13.41 -2.41 9.00
C SER A 54 12.02 -2.15 8.40
N VAL A 55 11.63 -2.93 7.38
CA VAL A 55 10.33 -2.82 6.73
C VAL A 55 9.22 -3.21 7.69
N LEU A 56 9.39 -4.29 8.46
CA LEU A 56 8.41 -4.75 9.45
C LEU A 56 8.19 -3.71 10.56
N LEU A 57 9.24 -3.08 11.05
CA LEU A 57 9.16 -2.04 12.07
C LEU A 57 8.45 -0.78 11.55
N ILE A 58 8.67 -0.38 10.28
CA ILE A 58 7.95 0.73 9.66
C ILE A 58 6.46 0.41 9.58
N ILE A 59 6.11 -0.76 9.02
CA ILE A 59 4.70 -1.18 8.92
C ILE A 59 4.05 -1.17 10.29
N THR A 60 4.73 -1.70 11.31
CA THR A 60 4.22 -1.75 12.69
C THR A 60 3.99 -0.35 13.26
N ALA A 61 4.93 0.58 13.07
CA ALA A 61 4.80 1.96 13.56
C ALA A 61 3.63 2.71 12.87
N VAL A 62 3.49 2.53 11.55
CA VAL A 62 2.39 3.13 10.78
C VAL A 62 1.04 2.54 11.19
N ILE A 63 0.96 1.20 11.37
CA ILE A 63 -0.27 0.53 11.84
C ILE A 63 -0.64 1.00 13.24
N ALA A 64 0.33 1.13 14.15
CA ALA A 64 0.08 1.64 15.49
C ALA A 64 -0.54 3.04 15.43
N CYS A 65 0.07 3.96 14.67
CA CYS A 65 -0.43 5.33 14.51
C CYS A 65 -1.84 5.38 13.90
N THR A 66 -2.07 4.63 12.82
CA THR A 66 -3.37 4.63 12.13
C THR A 66 -4.45 3.94 12.96
N SER A 67 -4.10 2.95 13.78
CA SER A 67 -5.04 2.30 14.71
C SER A 67 -5.48 3.24 15.84
N VAL A 68 -4.54 4.05 16.35
CA VAL A 68 -4.87 5.11 17.31
C VAL A 68 -5.75 6.18 16.67
N LEU A 69 -5.47 6.57 15.43
CA LEU A 69 -6.32 7.47 14.64
C LEU A 69 -7.73 6.89 14.47
N GLN A 70 -7.86 5.58 14.19
CA GLN A 70 -9.15 4.89 14.14
C GLN A 70 -9.86 4.92 15.49
N GLY A 71 -9.17 4.60 16.58
CA GLY A 71 -9.72 4.61 17.95
C GLY A 71 -10.25 5.97 18.38
N SER A 72 -9.60 7.06 17.94
CA SER A 72 -10.03 8.45 18.19
C SER A 72 -11.24 8.87 17.35
N GLY A 73 -11.64 8.12 16.34
CA GLY A 73 -12.65 8.48 15.35
C GLY A 73 -12.12 9.38 14.21
N GLY A 74 -10.80 9.61 14.18
CA GLY A 74 -10.19 10.41 13.11
C GLY A 74 -10.32 9.75 11.76
N LEU A 75 -10.18 8.42 11.69
CA LEU A 75 -10.37 7.69 10.44
C LEU A 75 -11.80 7.78 9.93
N ASP A 76 -12.81 7.68 10.81
CA ASP A 76 -14.22 7.80 10.45
C ASP A 76 -14.51 9.21 9.90
N LEU A 77 -13.89 10.25 10.48
CA LEU A 77 -13.99 11.62 9.99
C LEU A 77 -13.38 11.77 8.58
N LEU A 78 -12.20 11.16 8.37
CA LEU A 78 -11.57 11.16 7.05
C LEU A 78 -12.45 10.46 6.01
N VAL A 79 -13.01 9.29 6.33
CA VAL A 79 -13.97 8.58 5.47
C VAL A 79 -15.18 9.45 5.14
N ARG A 80 -15.70 10.20 6.12
CA ARG A 80 -16.81 11.11 5.88
C ARG A 80 -16.44 12.29 4.95
N TRP A 81 -15.23 12.79 5.03
CA TRP A 81 -14.76 13.79 4.07
C TRP A 81 -14.66 13.19 2.65
N ALA A 82 -14.18 11.95 2.54
CA ALA A 82 -14.19 11.21 1.28
C ALA A 82 -15.63 11.05 0.74
N GLU A 83 -16.56 10.62 1.59
CA GLU A 83 -17.98 10.49 1.24
C GLU A 83 -18.58 11.78 0.70
N LYS A 84 -18.37 12.90 1.41
CA LYS A 84 -18.83 14.21 0.94
C LYS A 84 -18.28 14.58 -0.43
N LEU A 85 -17.01 14.27 -0.66
CA LEU A 85 -16.35 14.52 -1.96
C LEU A 85 -16.93 13.63 -3.06
N LEU A 86 -17.12 12.33 -2.78
CA LEU A 86 -17.72 11.36 -3.71
C LEU A 86 -19.16 11.75 -4.09
N ARG A 87 -19.97 12.12 -3.09
CA ARG A 87 -21.38 12.55 -3.32
C ARG A 87 -21.51 13.88 -4.06
N LYS A 88 -20.45 14.70 -4.10
CA LYS A 88 -20.46 15.96 -4.85
C LYS A 88 -20.45 15.76 -6.37
N TRP A 89 -19.79 14.69 -6.86
CA TRP A 89 -19.68 14.37 -8.28
C TRP A 89 -20.07 12.91 -8.59
N PRO A 90 -21.32 12.52 -8.36
CA PRO A 90 -21.73 11.12 -8.44
C PRO A 90 -21.62 10.56 -9.85
N ARG A 91 -21.86 11.37 -10.90
CA ARG A 91 -21.72 10.94 -12.30
C ARG A 91 -20.27 10.70 -12.71
N ALA A 92 -19.32 11.35 -12.05
CA ALA A 92 -17.89 11.18 -12.31
C ALA A 92 -17.25 10.14 -11.37
N ILE A 93 -18.05 9.33 -10.68
CA ILE A 93 -17.60 8.37 -9.66
C ILE A 93 -16.53 7.40 -10.15
N THR A 94 -16.55 7.05 -11.45
CA THR A 94 -15.53 6.17 -12.08
C THR A 94 -14.13 6.78 -12.03
N PHE A 95 -14.01 8.12 -11.98
CA PHE A 95 -12.74 8.85 -11.82
C PHE A 95 -12.51 9.29 -10.37
N VAL A 96 -13.54 9.84 -9.75
CA VAL A 96 -13.43 10.39 -8.40
C VAL A 96 -13.24 9.30 -7.35
N GLY A 97 -13.86 8.15 -7.52
CA GLY A 97 -13.71 6.98 -6.64
C GLY A 97 -12.26 6.52 -6.51
N PRO A 98 -11.61 6.13 -7.64
CA PRO A 98 -10.20 5.76 -7.63
C PRO A 98 -9.29 6.85 -7.07
N PHE A 99 -9.50 8.11 -7.44
CA PHE A 99 -8.72 9.23 -6.93
C PHE A 99 -8.83 9.37 -5.41
N VAL A 100 -10.04 9.38 -4.87
CA VAL A 100 -10.28 9.53 -3.43
C VAL A 100 -9.70 8.34 -2.66
N CYS A 101 -9.98 7.11 -3.08
CA CYS A 101 -9.46 5.91 -2.42
C CYS A 101 -7.93 5.90 -2.41
N SER A 102 -7.31 6.18 -3.55
CA SER A 102 -5.86 6.17 -3.69
C SER A 102 -5.18 7.30 -2.92
N PHE A 103 -5.78 8.49 -2.92
CA PHE A 103 -5.28 9.63 -2.15
C PHE A 103 -5.33 9.34 -0.64
N PHE A 104 -6.38 8.66 -0.17
CA PHE A 104 -6.47 8.20 1.22
C PHE A 104 -5.37 7.20 1.57
N VAL A 105 -5.14 6.23 0.69
CA VAL A 105 -4.06 5.25 0.84
C VAL A 105 -2.70 5.94 0.84
N MET A 106 -2.50 6.91 -0.04
CA MET A 106 -1.28 7.70 -0.10
C MET A 106 -1.04 8.48 1.21
N LEU A 107 -2.08 9.08 1.78
CA LEU A 107 -1.98 9.80 3.06
C LEU A 107 -1.67 8.86 4.23
N VAL A 108 -2.30 7.71 4.28
CA VAL A 108 -2.22 6.80 5.45
C VAL A 108 -1.08 5.79 5.31
N GLY A 109 -0.58 5.54 4.11
CA GLY A 109 0.54 4.64 3.84
C GLY A 109 0.15 3.16 3.77
N THR A 110 -1.15 2.84 3.81
CA THR A 110 -1.64 1.45 3.77
C THR A 110 -2.95 1.33 3.00
N ALA A 111 -3.07 0.30 2.15
CA ALA A 111 -4.27 0.05 1.38
C ALA A 111 -5.51 -0.36 2.22
N TYR A 112 -5.31 -0.78 3.46
CA TYR A 112 -6.41 -1.22 4.33
C TYR A 112 -7.44 -0.12 4.60
N VAL A 113 -7.04 1.14 4.56
CA VAL A 113 -7.94 2.29 4.76
C VAL A 113 -8.98 2.40 3.66
N ALA A 114 -8.65 2.00 2.43
CA ALA A 114 -9.56 2.04 1.31
C ALA A 114 -10.76 1.11 1.46
N PHE A 115 -10.64 0.01 2.24
CA PHE A 115 -11.78 -0.88 2.52
C PHE A 115 -12.96 -0.16 3.20
N ALA A 116 -12.70 0.90 3.95
CA ALA A 116 -13.75 1.71 4.55
C ALA A 116 -14.46 2.62 3.52
N VAL A 117 -13.80 2.92 2.39
CA VAL A 117 -14.31 3.83 1.36
C VAL A 117 -14.99 3.08 0.21
N TYR A 118 -14.58 1.83 -0.09
CA TYR A 118 -15.15 1.06 -1.20
C TYR A 118 -16.67 0.89 -1.14
N PRO A 119 -17.30 0.59 0.01
CA PRO A 119 -18.76 0.53 0.09
C PRO A 119 -19.43 1.84 -0.28
N VAL A 120 -18.82 2.97 0.11
CA VAL A 120 -19.34 4.31 -0.24
C VAL A 120 -19.23 4.58 -1.73
N VAL A 121 -18.11 4.17 -2.36
CA VAL A 121 -17.95 4.27 -3.82
C VAL A 121 -19.01 3.45 -4.54
N ALA A 122 -19.27 2.22 -4.08
CA ALA A 122 -20.30 1.36 -4.67
C ALA A 122 -21.71 1.96 -4.54
N GLU A 123 -22.02 2.47 -3.35
CA GLU A 123 -23.32 3.10 -3.04
C GLU A 123 -23.54 4.35 -3.91
N VAL A 124 -22.56 5.25 -3.97
CA VAL A 124 -22.66 6.49 -4.76
C VAL A 124 -22.75 6.17 -6.25
N ALA A 125 -22.01 5.17 -6.74
CA ALA A 125 -22.10 4.74 -8.12
C ALA A 125 -23.49 4.21 -8.45
N ALA A 126 -24.03 3.31 -7.61
CA ALA A 126 -25.37 2.75 -7.80
C ALA A 126 -26.46 3.82 -7.75
N SER A 127 -26.38 4.77 -6.81
CA SER A 127 -27.34 5.88 -6.71
C SER A 127 -27.28 6.84 -7.90
N ALA A 128 -26.11 6.95 -8.55
CA ALA A 128 -25.91 7.72 -9.76
C ALA A 128 -26.25 6.96 -11.04
N LYS A 129 -26.72 5.70 -10.92
CA LYS A 129 -26.97 4.77 -12.04
C LYS A 129 -25.72 4.40 -12.84
N VAL A 130 -24.54 4.68 -12.31
CA VAL A 130 -23.26 4.27 -12.85
C VAL A 130 -22.95 2.87 -12.34
N ARG A 131 -22.41 2.01 -13.21
CA ARG A 131 -22.06 0.63 -12.87
C ARG A 131 -21.02 0.58 -11.72
N PRO A 132 -21.37 0.06 -10.54
CA PRO A 132 -20.47 0.07 -9.37
C PRO A 132 -19.16 -0.67 -9.60
N GLU A 133 -19.18 -1.75 -10.39
CA GLU A 133 -17.99 -2.54 -10.67
C GLU A 133 -16.88 -1.72 -11.36
N ARG A 134 -17.24 -0.75 -12.20
CA ARG A 134 -16.26 0.16 -12.85
C ARG A 134 -15.52 0.98 -11.80
N ALA A 135 -16.28 1.67 -10.96
CA ALA A 135 -15.71 2.57 -9.97
C ALA A 135 -14.93 1.81 -8.88
N VAL A 136 -15.47 0.69 -8.39
CA VAL A 136 -14.86 -0.10 -7.33
C VAL A 136 -13.61 -0.82 -7.82
N SER A 137 -13.64 -1.49 -8.99
CA SER A 137 -12.47 -2.20 -9.51
C SER A 137 -11.30 -1.24 -9.77
N ALA A 138 -11.58 -0.09 -10.39
CA ALA A 138 -10.58 0.95 -10.58
C ALA A 138 -10.04 1.47 -9.22
N SER A 139 -10.93 1.67 -8.23
CA SER A 139 -10.52 2.12 -6.88
C SER A 139 -9.61 1.12 -6.19
N VAL A 140 -9.89 -0.18 -6.30
CA VAL A 140 -9.07 -1.25 -5.70
C VAL A 140 -7.66 -1.28 -6.30
N ILE A 141 -7.56 -1.23 -7.63
CA ILE A 141 -6.26 -1.23 -8.33
C ILE A 141 -5.47 0.03 -7.96
N CYS A 142 -6.10 1.20 -8.06
CA CYS A 142 -5.44 2.47 -7.79
C CYS A 142 -5.05 2.63 -6.32
N ALA A 143 -5.83 2.10 -5.38
CA ALA A 143 -5.47 2.10 -3.96
C ALA A 143 -4.18 1.32 -3.69
N GLY A 144 -3.98 0.17 -4.34
CA GLY A 144 -2.72 -0.58 -4.27
C GLY A 144 -1.53 0.24 -4.75
N ILE A 145 -1.69 0.99 -5.84
CA ILE A 145 -0.65 1.88 -6.39
C ILE A 145 -0.44 3.11 -5.49
N GLY A 146 -1.47 3.58 -4.81
CA GLY A 146 -1.38 4.67 -3.84
C GLY A 146 -0.36 4.41 -2.72
N VAL A 147 -0.14 3.14 -2.35
CA VAL A 147 0.91 2.75 -1.39
C VAL A 147 2.30 3.11 -1.92
N MET A 148 2.56 2.95 -3.21
CA MET A 148 3.86 3.26 -3.83
C MET A 148 4.15 4.77 -3.86
N ALA A 149 3.14 5.60 -3.96
CA ALA A 149 3.28 7.06 -3.93
C ALA A 149 3.25 7.63 -2.50
N SER A 150 2.94 6.80 -1.49
CA SER A 150 2.86 7.24 -0.11
C SER A 150 4.24 7.46 0.50
N PRO A 151 4.54 8.65 1.02
CA PRO A 151 5.80 8.92 1.70
C PRO A 151 5.94 8.14 3.02
N MET A 152 4.84 7.60 3.54
CA MET A 152 4.74 6.91 4.82
C MET A 152 4.68 5.39 4.69
N SER A 153 4.62 4.87 3.47
CA SER A 153 4.48 3.43 3.26
C SER A 153 5.79 2.67 3.49
N ALA A 154 5.64 1.41 3.87
CA ALA A 154 6.77 0.49 3.94
C ALA A 154 7.44 0.28 2.58
N ALA A 155 6.67 0.30 1.49
CA ALA A 155 7.19 0.18 0.14
C ALA A 155 8.10 1.35 -0.23
N MET A 156 7.67 2.58 0.08
CA MET A 156 8.51 3.78 -0.11
C MET A 156 9.77 3.73 0.75
N ALA A 157 9.65 3.35 2.01
CA ALA A 157 10.81 3.26 2.91
C ALA A 157 11.83 2.20 2.45
N ALA A 158 11.36 1.06 1.96
CA ALA A 158 12.23 0.04 1.35
C ALA A 158 12.92 0.57 0.08
N MET A 159 12.16 1.24 -0.80
CA MET A 159 12.68 1.86 -2.02
C MET A 159 13.76 2.90 -1.69
N VAL A 160 13.51 3.77 -0.71
CA VAL A 160 14.50 4.77 -0.26
C VAL A 160 15.75 4.09 0.29
N GLY A 161 15.61 3.02 1.08
CA GLY A 161 16.75 2.26 1.61
C GLY A 161 17.64 1.68 0.49
N ILE A 162 17.03 1.12 -0.54
CA ILE A 162 17.74 0.56 -1.70
C ILE A 162 18.38 1.68 -2.54
N MET A 163 17.62 2.73 -2.85
CA MET A 163 18.06 3.82 -3.72
C MET A 163 19.09 4.74 -3.05
N ALA A 164 19.13 4.82 -1.73
CA ALA A 164 20.14 5.59 -1.01
C ALA A 164 21.55 5.11 -1.31
N THR A 165 21.78 3.82 -1.58
CA THR A 165 23.08 3.26 -1.98
C THR A 165 23.54 3.78 -3.34
N GLN A 166 22.60 4.23 -4.17
CA GLN A 166 22.83 4.81 -5.49
C GLN A 166 22.86 6.37 -5.47
N GLY A 167 22.81 6.97 -4.28
CA GLY A 167 22.81 8.43 -4.13
C GLY A 167 21.48 9.12 -4.49
N VAL A 168 20.40 8.36 -4.66
CA VAL A 168 19.09 8.91 -5.00
C VAL A 168 18.42 9.47 -3.73
N ALA A 169 18.02 10.72 -3.77
CA ALA A 169 17.35 11.39 -2.66
C ALA A 169 15.86 11.06 -2.60
N PHE A 170 15.26 11.09 -1.39
CA PHE A 170 13.85 10.81 -1.16
C PHE A 170 12.90 11.61 -2.05
N TRP A 171 13.14 12.91 -2.20
CA TRP A 171 12.30 13.76 -3.03
C TRP A 171 12.34 13.40 -4.52
N GLN A 172 13.46 12.84 -5.02
CA GLN A 172 13.57 12.38 -6.40
C GLN A 172 12.70 11.16 -6.66
N ILE A 173 12.61 10.26 -5.68
CA ILE A 173 11.69 9.11 -5.76
C ILE A 173 10.24 9.60 -5.79
N LEU A 174 9.87 10.56 -4.92
CA LEU A 174 8.52 11.15 -4.92
C LEU A 174 8.20 11.88 -6.21
N ALA A 175 9.19 12.57 -6.81
CA ALA A 175 9.03 13.30 -8.08
C ALA A 175 8.70 12.35 -9.25
N VAL A 176 9.06 11.06 -9.16
CA VAL A 176 8.70 10.05 -10.14
C VAL A 176 7.41 9.34 -9.75
N THR A 177 7.29 8.91 -8.49
CA THR A 177 6.18 8.06 -8.07
C THR A 177 4.84 8.81 -8.03
N VAL A 178 4.83 10.10 -7.63
CA VAL A 178 3.58 10.88 -7.55
C VAL A 178 2.98 11.18 -8.93
N PRO A 179 3.71 11.68 -9.93
CA PRO A 179 3.17 11.83 -11.28
C PRO A 179 2.72 10.51 -11.91
N THR A 180 3.52 9.44 -11.73
CA THR A 180 3.17 8.10 -12.22
C THR A 180 1.86 7.61 -11.59
N PHE A 181 1.70 7.81 -10.30
CA PHE A 181 0.48 7.49 -9.55
C PHE A 181 -0.73 8.24 -10.13
N LEU A 182 -0.63 9.55 -10.36
CA LEU A 182 -1.72 10.34 -10.93
C LEU A 182 -2.07 9.87 -12.36
N LEU A 183 -1.05 9.62 -13.18
CA LEU A 183 -1.26 9.09 -14.54
C LEU A 183 -1.95 7.73 -14.49
N THR A 184 -1.53 6.85 -13.59
CA THR A 184 -2.12 5.51 -13.46
C THR A 184 -3.58 5.57 -13.04
N ILE A 185 -3.98 6.49 -12.15
CA ILE A 185 -5.39 6.70 -11.82
C ILE A 185 -6.19 7.06 -13.06
N CYS A 186 -5.70 8.03 -13.85
CA CYS A 186 -6.38 8.46 -15.07
C CYS A 186 -6.52 7.32 -16.08
N VAL A 187 -5.42 6.59 -16.35
CA VAL A 187 -5.41 5.47 -17.30
C VAL A 187 -6.32 4.34 -16.83
N THR A 188 -6.26 3.98 -15.54
CA THR A 188 -7.12 2.92 -14.99
C THR A 188 -8.59 3.30 -15.04
N ALA A 189 -8.95 4.52 -14.63
CA ALA A 189 -10.33 5.00 -14.71
C ALA A 189 -10.84 5.02 -16.17
N LEU A 190 -10.00 5.48 -17.09
CA LEU A 190 -10.33 5.53 -18.51
C LEU A 190 -10.50 4.13 -19.12
N SER A 191 -9.67 3.17 -18.70
CA SER A 191 -9.73 1.78 -19.20
C SER A 191 -11.04 1.06 -18.88
N VAL A 192 -11.70 1.44 -17.77
CA VAL A 192 -12.97 0.84 -17.33
C VAL A 192 -14.20 1.68 -17.66
N PHE A 193 -14.00 2.93 -18.08
CA PHE A 193 -15.08 3.90 -18.26
C PHE A 193 -16.16 3.43 -19.24
N TRP A 194 -15.75 2.78 -20.34
CA TRP A 194 -16.67 2.27 -21.38
C TRP A 194 -16.99 0.77 -21.22
N ARG A 195 -16.53 0.12 -20.15
CA ARG A 195 -16.73 -1.34 -20.01
C ARG A 195 -18.11 -1.68 -19.45
N GLY A 196 -18.80 -2.60 -20.11
CA GLY A 196 -20.12 -3.11 -19.72
C GLY A 196 -21.27 -2.14 -20.04
N ALA A 197 -22.51 -2.63 -19.97
CA ALA A 197 -23.71 -1.82 -20.13
C ALA A 197 -23.94 -0.92 -18.90
N GLU A 198 -24.67 0.17 -19.07
CA GLU A 198 -25.13 0.97 -17.92
C GLU A 198 -26.15 0.15 -17.10
N LEU A 199 -26.35 0.49 -15.81
CA LEU A 199 -27.26 -0.25 -14.94
C LEU A 199 -28.70 -0.30 -15.47
N GLU A 200 -29.15 0.77 -16.12
CA GLU A 200 -30.48 0.84 -16.69
C GLU A 200 -30.68 -0.09 -17.89
N ASP A 201 -29.60 -0.47 -18.57
CA ASP A 201 -29.63 -1.33 -19.77
C ASP A 201 -29.27 -2.78 -19.46
N ASP A 202 -28.81 -3.07 -18.23
CA ASP A 202 -28.41 -4.41 -17.81
C ASP A 202 -29.63 -5.28 -17.47
N PRO A 203 -29.93 -6.35 -18.22
CA PRO A 203 -31.08 -7.20 -17.99
C PRO A 203 -31.01 -7.96 -16.65
N GLU A 204 -29.80 -8.32 -16.21
CA GLU A 204 -29.60 -8.99 -14.94
C GLU A 204 -29.86 -8.06 -13.75
N PHE A 205 -29.43 -6.80 -13.87
CA PHE A 205 -29.73 -5.80 -12.85
C PHE A 205 -31.24 -5.56 -12.74
N LYS A 206 -31.96 -5.44 -13.88
CA LYS A 206 -33.42 -5.30 -13.89
C LYS A 206 -34.13 -6.49 -13.26
N ARG A 207 -33.66 -7.71 -13.55
CA ARG A 207 -34.20 -8.94 -13.00
C ARG A 207 -34.04 -8.98 -11.46
N ARG A 208 -32.85 -8.67 -10.97
CA ARG A 208 -32.57 -8.66 -9.53
C ARG A 208 -33.31 -7.57 -8.81
N LEU A 209 -33.43 -6.39 -9.42
CA LEU A 209 -34.20 -5.28 -8.88
C LEU A 209 -35.68 -5.68 -8.74
N ALA A 210 -36.26 -6.37 -9.74
CA ALA A 210 -37.63 -6.88 -9.70
C ALA A 210 -37.82 -7.96 -8.64
N ASN A 211 -36.79 -8.77 -8.34
CA ASN A 211 -36.80 -9.76 -7.28
C ASN A 211 -36.59 -9.19 -5.87
N GLY A 212 -36.31 -7.88 -5.75
CA GLY A 212 -36.09 -7.24 -4.45
C GLY A 212 -34.70 -7.42 -3.87
N ASP A 213 -33.72 -7.94 -4.63
CA ASP A 213 -32.36 -8.17 -4.14
C ASP A 213 -31.61 -6.88 -3.76
N TYR A 214 -32.04 -5.71 -4.25
CA TYR A 214 -31.43 -4.41 -4.03
C TYR A 214 -32.27 -3.46 -3.18
N GLN A 215 -33.06 -3.98 -2.24
CA GLN A 215 -33.86 -3.15 -1.31
C GLN A 215 -33.01 -2.15 -0.52
N TRP A 216 -31.72 -2.44 -0.30
CA TRP A 216 -30.78 -1.53 0.32
C TRP A 216 -30.49 -0.27 -0.53
N LEU A 217 -30.65 -0.33 -1.85
CA LEU A 217 -30.54 0.83 -2.73
C LEU A 217 -31.72 1.79 -2.56
N ALA A 218 -32.91 1.29 -2.27
CA ALA A 218 -34.10 2.11 -2.00
C ALA A 218 -34.03 2.78 -0.59
N GLY A 219 -33.37 2.12 0.38
CA GLY A 219 -33.19 2.65 1.72
C GLY A 219 -32.04 3.66 1.86
N VAL A 220 -31.15 3.74 0.88
CA VAL A 220 -29.99 4.64 0.85
C VAL A 220 -30.39 6.11 0.71
N THR A 221 -31.55 6.40 0.12
CA THR A 221 -32.11 7.77 0.01
C THR A 221 -32.65 8.29 1.34
N GLU A 222 -32.92 7.45 2.35
CA GLU A 222 -33.55 7.86 3.61
C GLU A 222 -32.68 7.79 4.86
N GLY A 223 -31.46 7.29 4.75
CA GLY A 223 -30.61 7.05 5.93
C GLY A 223 -29.25 7.72 5.88
N GLU A 224 -29.16 9.06 5.96
CA GLU A 224 -27.98 9.64 6.59
C GLU A 224 -27.91 9.06 8.02
N LYS A 225 -27.15 7.96 8.19
CA LYS A 225 -26.74 7.54 9.54
C LYS A 225 -26.17 8.79 10.18
N LYS A 226 -26.84 9.34 11.21
CA LYS A 226 -26.35 10.49 11.96
C LYS A 226 -24.95 10.13 12.43
N PHE A 227 -23.97 10.66 11.73
CA PHE A 227 -22.58 10.51 12.09
C PHE A 227 -22.34 11.38 13.31
N GLU A 228 -22.21 10.74 14.45
CA GLU A 228 -21.84 11.41 15.68
C GLU A 228 -20.32 11.59 15.67
N GLU A 229 -19.89 12.79 15.35
CA GLU A 229 -18.46 13.13 15.33
C GLU A 229 -17.90 13.04 16.75
N LYS A 230 -16.93 12.16 16.97
CA LYS A 230 -16.27 12.07 18.27
C LYS A 230 -15.57 13.40 18.59
N PRO A 231 -15.61 13.88 19.84
CA PRO A 231 -15.19 15.24 20.22
C PRO A 231 -13.74 15.58 19.86
N PHE A 232 -12.87 14.56 19.71
CA PHE A 232 -11.45 14.75 19.42
C PHE A 232 -11.04 14.32 18.01
N ALA A 233 -11.95 13.85 17.15
CA ALA A 233 -11.64 13.34 15.83
C ALA A 233 -10.86 14.35 14.96
N ARG A 234 -11.28 15.62 14.93
CA ARG A 234 -10.59 16.68 14.17
C ARG A 234 -9.16 16.91 14.66
N ARG A 235 -8.98 16.91 16.00
CA ARG A 235 -7.63 17.09 16.59
C ARG A 235 -6.73 15.93 16.23
N ALA A 236 -7.24 14.70 16.30
CA ALA A 236 -6.50 13.51 15.93
C ALA A 236 -6.05 13.53 14.45
N VAL A 237 -6.97 13.93 13.55
CA VAL A 237 -6.65 14.10 12.13
C VAL A 237 -5.59 15.19 11.93
N ALA A 238 -5.73 16.34 12.61
CA ALA A 238 -4.73 17.42 12.50
C ALA A 238 -3.34 16.97 12.97
N ILE A 239 -3.24 16.29 14.11
CA ILE A 239 -1.97 15.75 14.63
C ILE A 239 -1.38 14.75 13.63
N PHE A 240 -2.21 13.86 13.07
CA PHE A 240 -1.79 12.88 12.09
C PHE A 240 -1.23 13.54 10.81
N LEU A 241 -1.92 14.54 10.27
CA LEU A 241 -1.47 15.27 9.08
C LEU A 241 -0.17 16.05 9.35
N ILE A 242 -0.03 16.63 10.55
CA ILE A 242 1.23 17.27 10.98
C ILE A 242 2.36 16.23 11.02
N GLY A 243 2.13 15.04 11.57
CA GLY A 243 3.12 13.96 11.57
C GLY A 243 3.57 13.57 10.17
N ILE A 244 2.62 13.46 9.21
CA ILE A 244 2.93 13.21 7.80
C ILE A 244 3.79 14.35 7.24
N LEU A 245 3.38 15.60 7.46
CA LEU A 245 4.10 16.77 6.96
C LEU A 245 5.52 16.84 7.51
N VAL A 246 5.71 16.59 8.80
CA VAL A 246 7.03 16.51 9.44
C VAL A 246 7.90 15.44 8.77
N SER A 247 7.35 14.24 8.54
CA SER A 247 8.08 13.16 7.87
C SER A 247 8.51 13.54 6.45
N ILE A 248 7.63 14.19 5.70
CA ILE A 248 7.95 14.65 4.33
C ILE A 248 9.00 15.76 4.37
N CYS A 249 8.82 16.79 5.19
CA CYS A 249 9.74 17.92 5.26
C CYS A 249 11.13 17.47 5.72
N VAL A 250 11.22 16.75 6.83
CA VAL A 250 12.51 16.28 7.35
C VAL A 250 13.14 15.23 6.43
N GLY A 251 12.34 14.37 5.82
CA GLY A 251 12.82 13.35 4.87
C GLY A 251 13.35 13.95 3.57
N SER A 252 12.72 15.02 3.06
CA SER A 252 13.05 15.63 1.77
C SER A 252 14.16 16.68 1.85
N ILE A 253 14.31 17.36 2.98
CA ILE A 253 15.29 18.42 3.16
C ILE A 253 16.49 17.88 3.94
N PRO A 254 17.65 17.63 3.27
CA PRO A 254 18.82 17.03 3.93
C PRO A 254 19.32 17.83 5.14
N GLY A 255 19.20 19.15 5.13
CA GLY A 255 19.62 20.02 6.23
C GLY A 255 18.74 19.94 7.48
N LEU A 256 17.52 19.39 7.39
CA LEU A 256 16.64 19.16 8.55
C LEU A 256 16.86 17.78 9.18
N ARG A 257 17.51 16.84 8.49
CA ARG A 257 17.82 15.53 9.04
C ARG A 257 19.02 15.62 9.99
N PRO A 258 18.89 15.18 11.24
CA PRO A 258 20.02 15.09 12.15
C PRO A 258 21.15 14.25 11.55
N ALA A 259 22.37 14.74 11.68
CA ALA A 259 23.57 14.04 11.27
C ALA A 259 24.55 14.06 12.44
N TRP A 260 25.28 12.97 12.63
CA TRP A 260 26.30 12.84 13.65
C TRP A 260 27.51 12.12 13.07
N GLU A 261 28.66 12.45 13.60
CA GLU A 261 29.90 11.75 13.27
C GLU A 261 30.02 10.48 14.11
N ALA A 262 30.10 9.34 13.44
CA ALA A 262 30.39 8.05 14.04
C ALA A 262 31.58 7.42 13.28
N ALA A 263 32.64 7.08 14.01
CA ALA A 263 33.84 6.45 13.47
C ALA A 263 34.47 7.22 12.26
N GLY A 264 34.48 8.56 12.31
CA GLY A 264 35.06 9.41 11.26
C GLY A 264 34.22 9.52 9.97
N LYS A 265 32.97 9.04 10.00
CA LYS A 265 32.00 9.21 8.90
C LYS A 265 30.78 9.98 9.37
N VAL A 266 30.36 10.98 8.60
CA VAL A 266 29.10 11.68 8.84
C VAL A 266 27.96 10.76 8.41
N SER A 267 27.14 10.32 9.37
CA SER A 267 25.94 9.50 9.14
C SER A 267 24.71 10.33 9.40
N GLN A 268 23.82 10.44 8.42
CA GLN A 268 22.52 11.06 8.58
C GLN A 268 21.47 10.05 9.05
N LEU A 269 20.43 10.55 9.76
CA LEU A 269 19.31 9.73 10.19
C LEU A 269 18.68 8.99 8.99
N PRO A 270 18.63 7.65 8.98
CA PRO A 270 17.98 6.90 7.91
C PRO A 270 16.49 7.24 7.81
N ILE A 271 15.97 7.38 6.58
CA ILE A 271 14.55 7.67 6.34
C ILE A 271 13.62 6.62 7.00
N PRO A 272 13.92 5.31 6.94
CA PRO A 272 13.15 4.30 7.67
C PRO A 272 12.99 4.61 9.16
N SER A 273 14.09 4.95 9.84
CA SER A 273 14.07 5.30 11.25
C SER A 273 13.31 6.59 11.54
N LEU A 274 13.44 7.59 10.66
CA LEU A 274 12.67 8.82 10.76
C LEU A 274 11.16 8.55 10.74
N ILE A 275 10.68 7.75 9.79
CA ILE A 275 9.26 7.40 9.67
C ILE A 275 8.79 6.67 10.93
N GLN A 276 9.55 5.68 11.42
CA GLN A 276 9.22 4.94 12.64
C GLN A 276 9.07 5.88 13.85
N MET A 277 10.05 6.76 14.06
CA MET A 277 10.06 7.70 15.19
C MET A 277 8.88 8.68 15.11
N VAL A 278 8.68 9.30 13.95
CA VAL A 278 7.61 10.30 13.77
C VAL A 278 6.23 9.66 13.91
N MET A 279 6.03 8.45 13.37
CA MET A 279 4.73 7.76 13.51
C MET A 279 4.42 7.37 14.95
N LEU A 280 5.40 6.84 15.68
CA LEU A 280 5.20 6.51 17.09
C LEU A 280 4.97 7.77 17.95
N ALA A 281 5.71 8.85 17.68
CA ALA A 281 5.49 10.13 18.35
C ALA A 281 4.09 10.70 18.02
N THR A 282 3.66 10.62 16.78
CA THR A 282 2.31 11.03 16.35
C THR A 282 1.23 10.22 17.08
N ALA A 283 1.40 8.90 17.18
CA ALA A 283 0.51 8.02 17.94
C ALA A 283 0.44 8.45 19.41
N PHE A 284 1.59 8.72 20.04
CA PHE A 284 1.66 9.21 21.43
C PHE A 284 0.87 10.51 21.61
N PHE A 285 1.08 11.50 20.73
CA PHE A 285 0.35 12.77 20.83
C PHE A 285 -1.16 12.60 20.63
N ILE A 286 -1.59 11.71 19.73
CA ILE A 286 -3.03 11.42 19.58
C ILE A 286 -3.59 10.78 20.85
N ILE A 287 -2.89 9.80 21.45
CA ILE A 287 -3.32 9.15 22.70
C ILE A 287 -3.49 10.18 23.83
N MET A 288 -2.46 11.01 24.01
CA MET A 288 -2.43 11.99 25.11
C MET A 288 -3.44 13.10 24.93
N LEU A 289 -3.48 13.73 23.74
CA LEU A 289 -4.30 14.92 23.51
C LEU A 289 -5.75 14.60 23.15
N CYS A 290 -6.02 13.40 22.63
CA CYS A 290 -7.37 12.96 22.28
C CYS A 290 -7.95 11.95 23.29
N ARG A 291 -7.22 11.65 24.38
CA ARG A 291 -7.65 10.74 25.48
C ARG A 291 -8.18 9.41 24.95
N VAL A 292 -7.49 8.80 24.00
CA VAL A 292 -7.89 7.51 23.42
C VAL A 292 -7.50 6.38 24.37
N PRO A 293 -8.46 5.55 24.85
CA PRO A 293 -8.14 4.42 25.70
C PRO A 293 -7.28 3.40 24.94
N PRO A 294 -6.19 2.90 25.54
CA PRO A 294 -5.27 1.95 24.87
C PRO A 294 -5.95 0.69 24.33
N GLU A 295 -6.98 0.21 25.01
CA GLU A 295 -7.71 -1.00 24.63
C GLU A 295 -8.46 -0.88 23.28
N LYS A 296 -8.88 0.34 22.93
CA LYS A 296 -9.68 0.59 21.72
C LYS A 296 -8.89 0.48 20.42
N PHE A 297 -7.58 0.73 20.43
CA PHE A 297 -6.81 0.62 19.18
C PHE A 297 -6.37 -0.81 18.89
N ALA A 298 -6.10 -1.64 19.91
CA ALA A 298 -5.74 -3.05 19.72
C ALA A 298 -6.92 -3.88 19.15
N SER A 299 -8.16 -3.51 19.48
CA SER A 299 -9.37 -4.17 18.98
C SER A 299 -9.81 -3.66 17.59
N GLY A 300 -9.19 -2.59 17.06
CA GLY A 300 -9.55 -1.97 15.80
C GLY A 300 -9.28 -2.86 14.58
N SER A 301 -10.09 -2.69 13.53
CA SER A 301 -9.92 -3.44 12.27
C SER A 301 -8.58 -3.13 11.59
N VAL A 302 -8.11 -1.89 11.66
CA VAL A 302 -6.83 -1.47 11.09
C VAL A 302 -5.66 -2.19 11.76
N PHE A 303 -5.69 -2.33 13.09
CA PHE A 303 -4.64 -3.04 13.82
C PHE A 303 -4.60 -4.53 13.45
N ARG A 304 -5.75 -5.20 13.43
CA ARG A 304 -5.83 -6.62 13.06
C ARG A 304 -5.36 -6.87 11.63
N SER A 305 -5.91 -6.13 10.68
CA SER A 305 -5.55 -6.28 9.26
C SER A 305 -4.09 -5.93 9.01
N GLY A 306 -3.59 -4.89 9.69
CA GLY A 306 -2.21 -4.49 9.61
C GLY A 306 -1.26 -5.55 10.17
N LEU A 307 -1.55 -6.13 11.34
CA LEU A 307 -0.73 -7.17 11.93
C LEU A 307 -0.70 -8.45 11.08
N ILE A 308 -1.84 -8.83 10.48
CA ILE A 308 -1.91 -9.90 9.48
C ILE A 308 -0.97 -9.60 8.32
N GLY A 309 -0.95 -8.35 7.84
CA GLY A 309 -0.04 -7.90 6.79
C GLY A 309 1.43 -7.99 7.20
N VAL A 310 1.78 -7.60 8.43
CA VAL A 310 3.15 -7.73 8.97
C VAL A 310 3.62 -9.18 8.91
N VAL A 311 2.79 -10.11 9.41
CA VAL A 311 3.13 -11.55 9.40
C VAL A 311 3.26 -12.08 7.97
N GLY A 312 2.34 -11.67 7.07
CA GLY A 312 2.37 -12.05 5.66
C GLY A 312 3.65 -11.61 4.96
N VAL A 313 4.01 -10.33 5.13
CA VAL A 313 5.24 -9.77 4.55
C VAL A 313 6.48 -10.42 5.16
N PHE A 314 6.49 -10.65 6.49
CA PHE A 314 7.62 -11.27 7.18
C PHE A 314 8.01 -12.59 6.54
N GLY A 315 7.09 -13.55 6.48
CA GLY A 315 7.42 -14.90 5.99
C GLY A 315 7.78 -14.92 4.51
N ILE A 316 6.96 -14.29 3.66
CA ILE A 316 7.22 -14.29 2.21
C ILE A 316 8.49 -13.52 1.84
N ALA A 317 8.70 -12.34 2.42
CA ALA A 317 9.90 -11.56 2.11
C ALA A 317 11.17 -12.23 2.63
N TRP A 318 11.11 -12.94 3.74
CA TRP A 318 12.25 -13.72 4.23
C TRP A 318 12.53 -14.91 3.33
N CYS A 319 11.52 -15.65 2.89
CA CYS A 319 11.67 -16.77 1.97
C CYS A 319 12.25 -16.33 0.62
N THR A 320 11.66 -15.31 0.01
CA THR A 320 12.14 -14.77 -1.26
C THR A 320 13.54 -14.16 -1.11
N GLY A 321 13.79 -13.40 -0.04
CA GLY A 321 15.09 -12.81 0.27
C GLY A 321 16.17 -13.88 0.40
N THR A 322 15.91 -14.99 1.10
CA THR A 322 16.85 -16.12 1.23
C THR A 322 17.28 -16.67 -0.14
N PHE A 323 16.34 -16.80 -1.08
CA PHE A 323 16.66 -17.23 -2.44
C PHE A 323 17.43 -16.17 -3.23
N PHE A 324 16.95 -14.92 -3.21
CA PHE A 324 17.54 -13.83 -3.99
C PHE A 324 18.93 -13.45 -3.51
N ASP A 325 19.19 -13.41 -2.20
CA ASP A 325 20.50 -13.06 -1.63
C ASP A 325 21.56 -14.05 -2.10
N LEU A 326 21.22 -15.34 -2.15
CA LEU A 326 22.13 -16.39 -2.65
C LEU A 326 22.43 -16.25 -4.15
N HIS A 327 21.44 -15.90 -4.95
CA HIS A 327 21.53 -15.88 -6.41
C HIS A 327 21.67 -14.49 -7.02
N THR A 328 21.95 -13.46 -6.22
CA THR A 328 22.02 -12.05 -6.68
C THR A 328 22.95 -11.86 -7.87
N LYS A 329 24.15 -12.46 -7.85
CA LYS A 329 25.13 -12.33 -8.95
C LYS A 329 24.60 -12.97 -10.24
N LEU A 330 24.12 -14.20 -10.16
CA LEU A 330 23.58 -14.95 -11.30
C LEU A 330 22.37 -14.23 -11.92
N LEU A 331 21.47 -13.73 -11.08
CA LEU A 331 20.30 -12.99 -11.54
C LEU A 331 20.70 -11.65 -12.18
N ALA A 332 21.67 -10.95 -11.62
CA ALA A 332 22.20 -9.71 -12.20
C ALA A 332 22.80 -9.97 -13.58
N ASP A 333 23.56 -11.05 -13.77
CA ASP A 333 24.15 -11.44 -15.05
C ASP A 333 23.06 -11.81 -16.08
N VAL A 334 22.06 -12.57 -15.69
CA VAL A 334 20.91 -12.92 -16.55
C VAL A 334 20.12 -11.67 -16.96
N PHE A 335 19.78 -10.82 -16.03
CA PHE A 335 19.02 -9.59 -16.32
C PHE A 335 19.83 -8.60 -17.17
N SER A 336 21.13 -8.46 -16.91
CA SER A 336 21.99 -7.60 -17.75
C SER A 336 22.11 -8.13 -19.15
N GLY A 337 22.23 -9.44 -19.34
CA GLY A 337 22.22 -10.08 -20.65
C GLY A 337 20.92 -9.88 -21.42
N ILE A 338 19.78 -10.03 -20.74
CA ILE A 338 18.46 -9.76 -21.34
C ILE A 338 18.32 -8.26 -21.68
N ALA A 339 18.70 -7.37 -20.78
CA ALA A 339 18.64 -5.93 -21.01
C ALA A 339 19.51 -5.51 -22.20
N GLN A 340 20.70 -6.08 -22.35
CA GLN A 340 21.57 -5.85 -23.52
C GLN A 340 20.97 -6.39 -24.82
N SER A 341 20.33 -7.55 -24.78
CA SER A 341 19.69 -8.15 -25.97
C SER A 341 18.40 -7.43 -26.38
N LEU A 342 17.68 -6.82 -25.43
CA LEU A 342 16.45 -6.05 -25.66
C LEU A 342 16.71 -4.56 -25.82
N SER A 343 17.94 -4.09 -25.64
CA SER A 343 18.26 -2.66 -25.73
C SER A 343 18.11 -2.17 -27.16
N LEU A 344 17.16 -1.28 -27.40
CA LEU A 344 16.95 -0.55 -28.65
C LEU A 344 18.17 0.29 -29.08
N ILE A 345 19.23 0.36 -28.26
CA ILE A 345 20.50 1.05 -28.59
C ILE A 345 21.19 0.37 -29.77
N HIS A 346 21.04 -0.94 -29.96
CA HIS A 346 21.57 -1.63 -31.15
C HIS A 346 20.82 -1.32 -32.45
N ILE A 347 19.64 -0.68 -32.37
CA ILE A 347 18.88 -0.30 -33.59
C ILE A 347 19.35 1.08 -34.13
N SER A 348 20.11 1.84 -33.33
CA SER A 348 20.49 3.23 -33.67
C SER A 348 22.00 3.41 -33.99
N GLU A 349 22.81 2.36 -34.01
CA GLU A 349 24.15 2.48 -34.58
C GLU A 349 24.07 2.49 -36.11
N PRO A 350 24.37 3.63 -36.76
CA PRO A 350 24.51 3.66 -38.20
C PRO A 350 25.74 2.83 -38.52
N THR A 351 25.57 1.78 -39.31
CA THR A 351 26.67 1.04 -39.99
C THR A 351 27.56 2.06 -40.71
N ARG A 352 28.67 2.43 -40.11
CA ARG A 352 29.77 3.09 -40.80
C ARG A 352 30.49 2.05 -41.64
N HIS A 353 30.20 2.05 -42.92
CA HIS A 353 31.07 1.50 -43.97
C HIS A 353 32.06 2.58 -44.38
#